data_8d761ac0dabb6bec0cc04fc8b8b9c8f1
#
_entry.id   8d761ac0dabb6bec0cc04fc8b8b9c8f1
#
_cell.length_a   1.000
_cell.length_b   1.000
_cell.length_c   1.000
_cell.angle_alpha   90.00
_cell.angle_beta   90.00
_cell.angle_gamma   90.00
#
_symmetry.space_group_name_H-M   'P 1'
#
loop_
_entity.id
_entity.type
_entity.pdbx_description
1 polymer ?
#
loop_
_entity_poly.entity_id
_entity_poly.type
_entity_poly.pdbx_seq_one_letter_code
_entity_poly.pdbx_strand_id
1 'polypeptide(L)'
;PLVERVSEMAKSVRRDQHKMKSFVRFREVADEDGGVRFLSWFEPEHFVVDSLAAFFADRFSSMRWAILTPYRSMAWDGKAVTFGPDGRRDAVPDADALDDQWRTYYASIFNPARLKPAHMRAEMPKKYWHNLPEARLIRPLIEAAAGRANEMVARGSTVPAKRTAEAVAERAAQATPPVASLAAEAAGCQACPLWRDATATVFGEGPATAGIMFVGEQPGDQEDLA
;
A
#
# COMPACT_ATOMS: atom_id res chain seq x y z
N PRO A 1 13.95 -33.22 10.72
CA PRO A 1 15.07 -32.89 9.82
C PRO A 1 14.64 -32.57 8.39
N LEU A 2 14.07 -33.53 7.57
CA LEU A 2 13.72 -33.24 6.17
C LEU A 2 12.51 -32.28 6.04
N VAL A 3 11.45 -32.52 6.79
CA VAL A 3 10.24 -31.70 6.82
C VAL A 3 10.55 -30.27 7.26
N GLU A 4 11.42 -30.09 8.24
CA GLU A 4 11.87 -28.78 8.69
C GLU A 4 12.63 -28.04 7.59
N ARG A 5 13.57 -28.71 6.91
CA ARG A 5 14.28 -28.09 5.78
C ARG A 5 13.34 -27.64 4.67
N VAL A 6 12.42 -28.50 4.27
CA VAL A 6 11.42 -28.16 3.25
C VAL A 6 10.53 -26.98 3.71
N SER A 7 10.14 -26.97 4.99
CA SER A 7 9.37 -25.87 5.56
C SER A 7 10.14 -24.55 5.55
N GLU A 8 11.42 -24.56 5.91
CA GLU A 8 12.27 -23.38 5.88
C GLU A 8 12.50 -22.87 4.44
N MET A 9 12.72 -23.76 3.48
CA MET A 9 12.80 -23.40 2.05
C MET A 9 11.50 -22.75 1.58
N ALA A 10 10.36 -23.34 1.90
CA ALA A 10 9.05 -22.79 1.54
C ALA A 10 8.80 -21.41 2.18
N LYS A 11 9.24 -21.19 3.42
CA LYS A 11 9.18 -19.87 4.09
C LYS A 11 10.07 -18.85 3.37
N SER A 12 11.27 -19.25 2.94
CA SER A 12 12.20 -18.38 2.22
C SER A 12 11.60 -17.90 0.89
N VAL A 13 11.06 -18.84 0.11
CA VAL A 13 10.38 -18.52 -1.16
C VAL A 13 9.19 -17.59 -0.94
N ARG A 14 8.32 -17.89 0.04
CA ARG A 14 7.16 -17.01 0.35
C ARG A 14 7.58 -15.61 0.78
N ARG A 15 8.67 -15.48 1.55
CA ARG A 15 9.21 -14.16 1.90
C ARG A 15 9.67 -13.39 0.68
N ASP A 16 10.33 -14.04 -0.25
CA ASP A 16 10.82 -13.43 -1.47
C ASP A 16 9.65 -13.00 -2.39
N GLN A 17 8.63 -13.85 -2.54
CA GLN A 17 7.37 -13.48 -3.19
C GLN A 17 6.74 -12.23 -2.56
N HIS A 18 6.66 -12.18 -1.22
CA HIS A 18 6.13 -11.02 -0.52
C HIS A 18 6.97 -9.76 -0.76
N LYS A 19 8.31 -9.88 -0.74
CA LYS A 19 9.20 -8.74 -1.01
C LYS A 19 9.04 -8.23 -2.44
N MET A 20 8.90 -9.11 -3.43
CA MET A 20 8.65 -8.69 -4.80
C MET A 20 7.32 -7.94 -4.93
N LYS A 21 6.24 -8.43 -4.35
CA LYS A 21 4.94 -7.72 -4.30
C LYS A 21 5.04 -6.33 -3.65
N SER A 22 5.87 -6.19 -2.62
CA SER A 22 5.98 -4.95 -1.83
C SER A 22 6.92 -3.91 -2.44
N PHE A 23 7.97 -4.35 -3.16
CA PHE A 23 9.09 -3.48 -3.54
C PHE A 23 9.28 -3.29 -5.05
N VAL A 24 8.48 -3.91 -5.90
CA VAL A 24 8.42 -3.54 -7.31
C VAL A 24 7.98 -2.08 -7.43
N ARG A 25 8.76 -1.28 -8.17
CA ARG A 25 8.45 0.11 -8.50
C ARG A 25 8.50 0.25 -10.01
N PHE A 26 7.40 0.64 -10.58
CA PHE A 26 7.28 0.87 -12.00
C PHE A 26 7.80 2.25 -12.37
N ARG A 27 8.47 2.32 -13.52
CA ARG A 27 8.96 3.53 -14.16
C ARG A 27 8.21 3.74 -15.45
N GLU A 28 7.71 4.93 -15.67
CA GLU A 28 7.05 5.30 -16.90
C GLU A 28 8.07 5.40 -18.04
N VAL A 29 7.78 4.79 -19.17
CA VAL A 29 8.62 4.81 -20.37
C VAL A 29 7.73 5.03 -21.59
N ALA A 30 8.14 5.90 -22.49
CA ALA A 30 7.48 6.02 -23.79
C ALA A 30 7.63 4.72 -24.59
N ASP A 31 6.54 4.26 -25.18
CA ASP A 31 6.53 3.10 -26.03
C ASP A 31 6.77 3.49 -27.51
N GLU A 32 7.19 2.55 -28.33
CA GLU A 32 7.50 2.78 -29.75
C GLU A 32 6.27 3.24 -30.56
N ASP A 33 5.07 2.88 -30.12
CA ASP A 33 3.79 3.28 -30.71
C ASP A 33 3.27 4.66 -30.23
N GLY A 34 4.09 5.39 -29.46
CA GLY A 34 3.72 6.69 -28.86
C GLY A 34 2.83 6.56 -27.61
N GLY A 35 2.57 5.34 -27.16
CA GLY A 35 1.90 5.05 -25.92
C GLY A 35 2.85 5.10 -24.71
N VAL A 36 2.33 4.73 -23.57
CA VAL A 36 3.06 4.63 -22.30
C VAL A 36 3.06 3.17 -21.84
N ARG A 37 4.21 2.69 -21.40
CA ARG A 37 4.35 1.45 -20.67
C ARG A 37 5.17 1.66 -19.41
N PHE A 38 5.06 0.72 -18.49
CA PHE A 38 5.69 0.81 -17.17
C PHE A 38 6.71 -0.31 -17.02
N LEU A 39 7.97 0.03 -16.78
CA LEU A 39 9.05 -0.93 -16.58
C LEU A 39 9.46 -0.97 -15.11
N SER A 40 9.78 -2.15 -14.63
CA SER A 40 10.36 -2.34 -13.31
C SER A 40 11.53 -3.32 -13.36
N TRP A 41 12.53 -3.06 -12.55
CA TRP A 41 13.60 -4.00 -12.25
C TRP A 41 13.47 -4.54 -10.84
N PHE A 42 13.59 -5.86 -10.67
CA PHE A 42 13.61 -6.50 -9.38
C PHE A 42 14.56 -7.71 -9.37
N GLU A 43 15.25 -7.93 -8.27
CA GLU A 43 16.24 -8.99 -8.09
C GLU A 43 15.79 -9.97 -7.00
N PRO A 44 14.90 -10.92 -7.30
CA PRO A 44 14.50 -11.92 -6.33
C PRO A 44 15.62 -12.95 -6.12
N GLU A 45 15.68 -13.53 -4.93
CA GLU A 45 16.63 -14.61 -4.59
C GLU A 45 16.20 -15.97 -5.11
N HIS A 46 14.91 -16.13 -5.41
CA HIS A 46 14.29 -17.38 -5.86
C HIS A 46 13.56 -17.18 -7.19
N PHE A 47 13.31 -18.27 -7.90
CA PHE A 47 12.54 -18.29 -9.14
C PHE A 47 11.03 -18.10 -8.87
N VAL A 48 10.63 -16.88 -8.52
CA VAL A 48 9.26 -16.53 -8.07
C VAL A 48 8.42 -15.83 -9.13
N VAL A 49 9.00 -15.39 -10.24
CA VAL A 49 8.34 -14.56 -11.27
C VAL A 49 7.05 -15.20 -11.76
N ASP A 50 7.11 -16.46 -12.19
CA ASP A 50 5.95 -17.19 -12.74
C ASP A 50 4.79 -17.28 -11.74
N SER A 51 5.11 -17.50 -10.47
CA SER A 51 4.11 -17.63 -9.40
C SER A 51 3.42 -16.31 -9.02
N LEU A 52 3.95 -15.18 -9.46
CA LEU A 52 3.44 -13.85 -9.16
C LEU A 52 2.73 -13.19 -10.35
N ALA A 53 2.71 -13.83 -11.51
CA ALA A 53 2.16 -13.27 -12.74
C ALA A 53 0.68 -12.88 -12.58
N ALA A 54 -0.15 -13.75 -12.04
CA ALA A 54 -1.56 -13.48 -11.79
C ALA A 54 -1.74 -12.28 -10.85
N PHE A 55 -1.01 -12.24 -9.73
CA PHE A 55 -1.09 -11.12 -8.79
C PHE A 55 -0.80 -9.76 -9.44
N PHE A 56 0.26 -9.68 -10.26
CA PHE A 56 0.60 -8.40 -10.90
C PHE A 56 -0.37 -8.03 -12.02
N ALA A 57 -0.88 -9.02 -12.78
CA ALA A 57 -1.89 -8.79 -13.80
C ALA A 57 -3.20 -8.25 -13.20
N ASP A 58 -3.68 -8.85 -12.12
CA ASP A 58 -4.88 -8.39 -11.42
C ASP A 58 -4.69 -7.01 -10.79
N ARG A 59 -3.56 -6.82 -10.09
CA ARG A 59 -3.28 -5.58 -9.34
C ARG A 59 -3.06 -4.37 -10.23
N PHE A 60 -2.50 -4.58 -11.43
CA PHE A 60 -2.13 -3.53 -12.39
C PHE A 60 -2.76 -3.78 -13.76
N SER A 61 -4.01 -4.23 -13.77
CA SER A 61 -4.75 -4.61 -14.99
C SER A 61 -4.93 -3.47 -15.99
N SER A 62 -5.00 -2.23 -15.51
CA SER A 62 -5.27 -1.03 -16.32
C SER A 62 -4.05 -0.44 -17.02
N MET A 63 -2.84 -0.94 -16.75
CA MET A 63 -1.60 -0.40 -17.31
C MET A 63 -0.81 -1.50 -18.05
N ARG A 64 -0.11 -1.13 -19.14
CA ARG A 64 0.84 -2.03 -19.83
C ARG A 64 2.16 -2.00 -19.06
N TRP A 65 2.65 -3.14 -18.64
CA TRP A 65 3.86 -3.19 -17.82
C TRP A 65 4.76 -4.37 -18.15
N ALA A 66 6.03 -4.24 -17.77
CA ALA A 66 6.98 -5.34 -17.73
C ALA A 66 7.83 -5.28 -16.45
N ILE A 67 8.08 -6.46 -15.88
CA ILE A 67 8.98 -6.65 -14.75
C ILE A 67 10.17 -7.48 -15.24
N LEU A 68 11.34 -6.88 -15.20
CA LEU A 68 12.60 -7.47 -15.58
C LEU A 68 13.33 -8.00 -14.35
N THR A 69 13.83 -9.22 -14.44
CA THR A 69 14.67 -9.82 -13.39
C THR A 69 15.91 -10.48 -14.00
N PRO A 70 16.94 -10.82 -13.20
CA PRO A 70 18.18 -11.40 -13.72
C PRO A 70 18.03 -12.76 -14.40
N TYR A 71 16.90 -13.41 -14.31
CA TYR A 71 16.73 -14.78 -14.84
C TYR A 71 15.48 -14.96 -15.71
N ARG A 72 14.47 -14.10 -15.57
CA ARG A 72 13.21 -14.20 -16.31
C ARG A 72 12.43 -12.90 -16.25
N SER A 73 11.90 -12.47 -17.37
CA SER A 73 11.02 -11.31 -17.45
C SER A 73 9.56 -11.73 -17.56
N MET A 74 8.64 -10.88 -17.13
CA MET A 74 7.21 -11.00 -17.41
C MET A 74 6.65 -9.65 -17.86
N ALA A 75 5.69 -9.68 -18.77
CA ALA A 75 5.04 -8.48 -19.28
C ALA A 75 3.53 -8.69 -19.40
N TRP A 76 2.78 -7.61 -19.23
CA TRP A 76 1.34 -7.54 -19.37
C TRP A 76 0.99 -6.51 -20.43
N ASP A 77 0.24 -6.92 -21.44
CA ASP A 77 -0.17 -6.07 -22.57
C ASP A 77 -1.58 -5.46 -22.40
N GLY A 78 -2.23 -5.69 -21.27
CA GLY A 78 -3.62 -5.34 -20.98
C GLY A 78 -4.59 -6.50 -21.16
N LYS A 79 -4.15 -7.68 -21.64
CA LYS A 79 -4.98 -8.85 -21.91
C LYS A 79 -4.36 -10.16 -21.41
N ALA A 80 -3.06 -10.33 -21.60
CA ALA A 80 -2.36 -11.55 -21.26
C ALA A 80 -0.97 -11.27 -20.69
N VAL A 81 -0.51 -12.16 -19.79
CA VAL A 81 0.88 -12.18 -19.33
C VAL A 81 1.71 -12.98 -20.30
N THR A 82 2.83 -12.42 -20.70
CA THR A 82 3.88 -13.09 -21.48
C THR A 82 5.16 -13.18 -20.67
N PHE A 83 5.94 -14.24 -20.88
CA PHE A 83 7.22 -14.42 -20.23
C PHE A 83 8.36 -14.30 -21.26
N GLY A 84 9.44 -13.65 -20.85
CA GLY A 84 10.65 -13.47 -21.62
C GLY A 84 11.88 -14.02 -20.91
N PRO A 85 13.05 -13.92 -21.55
CA PRO A 85 14.32 -14.27 -20.95
C PRO A 85 14.67 -13.34 -19.78
N ASP A 86 15.90 -13.48 -19.27
CA ASP A 86 16.51 -12.53 -18.33
C ASP A 86 16.47 -11.10 -18.88
N GLY A 87 16.22 -10.17 -17.97
CA GLY A 87 16.26 -8.74 -18.27
C GLY A 87 17.59 -8.11 -17.86
N ARG A 88 17.74 -6.84 -18.21
CA ARG A 88 18.89 -6.02 -17.83
C ARG A 88 18.43 -4.82 -17.00
N ARG A 89 19.19 -4.49 -15.95
CA ARG A 89 18.87 -3.35 -15.09
C ARG A 89 18.88 -2.03 -15.86
N ASP A 90 19.80 -1.89 -16.82
CA ASP A 90 19.97 -0.68 -17.63
C ASP A 90 18.84 -0.44 -18.65
N ALA A 91 17.96 -1.43 -18.85
CA ALA A 91 16.74 -1.26 -19.64
C ALA A 91 15.62 -0.50 -18.88
N VAL A 92 15.76 -0.31 -17.57
CA VAL A 92 14.79 0.40 -16.74
C VAL A 92 15.39 1.74 -16.29
N PRO A 93 14.72 2.87 -16.51
CA PRO A 93 15.20 4.18 -16.07
C PRO A 93 15.52 4.23 -14.59
N ASP A 94 16.54 4.99 -14.20
CA ASP A 94 16.92 5.17 -12.80
C ASP A 94 15.95 6.04 -12.00
N ALA A 95 15.24 6.94 -12.68
CA ALA A 95 14.27 7.85 -12.07
C ALA A 95 13.14 8.20 -13.06
N ASP A 96 12.00 8.61 -12.53
CA ASP A 96 10.88 9.18 -13.28
C ASP A 96 10.15 10.27 -12.47
N ALA A 97 9.08 10.85 -13.04
CA ALA A 97 8.29 11.90 -12.41
C ALA A 97 7.58 11.45 -11.10
N LEU A 98 7.38 10.15 -10.91
CA LEU A 98 6.72 9.60 -9.72
C LEU A 98 7.64 9.50 -8.51
N ASP A 99 8.96 9.59 -8.69
CA ASP A 99 9.93 9.47 -7.60
C ASP A 99 9.75 10.54 -6.53
N ASP A 100 9.41 11.78 -6.92
CA ASP A 100 9.15 12.87 -5.97
C ASP A 100 7.86 12.64 -5.19
N GLN A 101 6.85 12.04 -5.82
CA GLN A 101 5.61 11.67 -5.16
C GLN A 101 5.86 10.55 -4.13
N TRP A 102 6.63 9.53 -4.47
CA TRP A 102 7.03 8.46 -3.54
C TRP A 102 7.81 9.02 -2.35
N ARG A 103 8.74 9.94 -2.59
CA ARG A 103 9.51 10.60 -1.52
C ARG A 103 8.60 11.43 -0.60
N THR A 104 7.72 12.21 -1.18
CA THR A 104 6.74 13.03 -0.44
C THR A 104 5.83 12.16 0.41
N TYR A 105 5.26 11.11 -0.18
CA TYR A 105 4.41 10.16 0.52
C TYR A 105 5.15 9.51 1.70
N TYR A 106 6.35 8.96 1.46
CA TYR A 106 7.13 8.30 2.50
C TYR A 106 7.50 9.25 3.65
N ALA A 107 7.86 10.49 3.33
CA ALA A 107 8.15 11.51 4.35
C ALA A 107 6.91 11.89 5.17
N SER A 108 5.73 11.88 4.55
CA SER A 108 4.47 12.27 5.21
C SER A 108 3.96 11.20 6.18
N ILE A 109 4.15 9.91 5.86
CA ILE A 109 3.72 8.81 6.73
C ILE A 109 4.73 8.46 7.83
N PHE A 110 5.94 9.06 7.75
CA PHE A 110 6.99 8.79 8.73
C PHE A 110 6.61 9.33 10.13
N ASN A 111 6.52 8.43 11.09
CA ASN A 111 6.26 8.79 12.48
C ASN A 111 7.55 8.65 13.33
N PRO A 112 8.18 9.76 13.72
CA PRO A 112 9.43 9.74 14.48
C PRO A 112 9.29 9.11 15.88
N ALA A 113 8.10 9.16 16.48
CA ALA A 113 7.84 8.57 17.80
C ALA A 113 7.73 7.04 17.76
N ARG A 114 7.53 6.43 16.57
CA ARG A 114 7.40 4.98 16.38
C ARG A 114 8.59 4.36 15.65
N LEU A 115 9.73 5.02 15.69
CA LEU A 115 10.92 4.59 14.96
C LEU A 115 11.47 3.27 15.49
N LYS A 116 11.52 2.23 14.65
CA LYS A 116 12.08 0.91 14.93
C LYS A 116 13.06 0.51 13.81
N PRO A 117 14.29 1.05 13.76
CA PRO A 117 15.21 0.83 12.63
C PRO A 117 15.59 -0.63 12.38
N ALA A 118 15.67 -1.44 13.44
CA ALA A 118 15.99 -2.86 13.31
C ALA A 118 14.85 -3.62 12.62
N HIS A 119 13.60 -3.37 13.04
CA HIS A 119 12.41 -3.98 12.43
C HIS A 119 12.25 -3.51 10.98
N MET A 120 12.39 -2.21 10.70
CA MET A 120 12.36 -1.68 9.35
C MET A 120 13.36 -2.37 8.42
N ARG A 121 14.61 -2.59 8.87
CA ARG A 121 15.63 -3.29 8.07
C ARG A 121 15.32 -4.77 7.85
N ALA A 122 14.62 -5.42 8.77
CA ALA A 122 14.15 -6.79 8.60
C ALA A 122 13.03 -6.86 7.54
N GLU A 123 12.08 -5.93 7.57
CA GLU A 123 10.97 -5.87 6.63
C GLU A 123 11.38 -5.33 5.25
N MET A 124 12.29 -4.35 5.21
CA MET A 124 12.81 -3.72 4.00
C MET A 124 14.33 -3.86 3.93
N PRO A 125 14.84 -5.01 3.50
CA PRO A 125 16.27 -5.27 3.42
C PRO A 125 17.02 -4.29 2.51
N LYS A 126 18.21 -3.88 2.92
CA LYS A 126 19.02 -2.87 2.22
C LYS A 126 19.31 -3.21 0.74
N LYS A 127 19.32 -4.50 0.39
CA LYS A 127 19.55 -4.94 -0.99
C LYS A 127 18.51 -4.41 -2.00
N TYR A 128 17.30 -4.05 -1.54
CA TYR A 128 16.26 -3.47 -2.40
C TYR A 128 16.30 -1.94 -2.47
N TRP A 129 17.06 -1.28 -1.58
CA TRP A 129 17.03 0.19 -1.45
C TRP A 129 17.44 0.94 -2.71
N HIS A 130 18.31 0.35 -3.51
CA HIS A 130 18.77 0.98 -4.76
C HIS A 130 17.64 1.09 -5.82
N ASN A 131 16.57 0.29 -5.69
CA ASN A 131 15.40 0.35 -6.55
C ASN A 131 14.26 1.19 -5.97
N LEU A 132 14.40 1.71 -4.73
CA LEU A 132 13.36 2.45 -4.02
C LEU A 132 13.73 3.95 -3.97
N PRO A 133 12.97 4.84 -4.64
CA PRO A 133 13.26 6.28 -4.62
C PRO A 133 13.20 6.89 -3.23
N GLU A 134 12.32 6.36 -2.38
CA GLU A 134 12.13 6.78 -0.99
C GLU A 134 13.28 6.35 -0.05
N ALA A 135 14.07 5.37 -0.41
CA ALA A 135 15.14 4.84 0.45
C ALA A 135 16.20 5.89 0.81
N ARG A 136 16.40 6.90 -0.04
CA ARG A 136 17.30 8.04 0.22
C ARG A 136 16.89 8.86 1.43
N LEU A 137 15.61 8.85 1.80
CA LEU A 137 15.07 9.57 2.94
C LEU A 137 15.24 8.83 4.27
N ILE A 138 15.51 7.53 4.25
CA ILE A 138 15.55 6.69 5.46
C ILE A 138 16.56 7.24 6.48
N ARG A 139 17.78 7.49 6.03
CA ARG A 139 18.85 7.98 6.92
C ARG A 139 18.58 9.39 7.46
N PRO A 140 18.27 10.39 6.65
CA PRO A 140 17.90 11.72 7.13
C PRO A 140 16.72 11.73 8.09
N LEU A 141 15.69 10.91 7.84
CA LEU A 141 14.52 10.81 8.70
C LEU A 141 14.85 10.17 10.05
N ILE A 142 15.72 9.15 10.07
CA ILE A 142 16.19 8.53 11.32
C ILE A 142 17.02 9.53 12.12
N GLU A 143 17.95 10.23 11.50
CA GLU A 143 18.82 11.22 12.16
C GLU A 143 18.01 12.40 12.72
N ALA A 144 16.97 12.83 12.05
CA ALA A 144 16.07 13.90 12.50
C ALA A 144 14.97 13.43 13.48
N ALA A 145 14.81 12.13 13.72
CA ALA A 145 13.66 11.60 14.45
C ALA A 145 13.57 12.10 15.90
N ALA A 146 14.69 12.17 16.61
CA ALA A 146 14.71 12.65 18.01
C ALA A 146 14.29 14.12 18.12
N GLY A 147 14.80 14.98 17.25
CA GLY A 147 14.40 16.40 17.19
C GLY A 147 12.92 16.56 16.86
N ARG A 148 12.44 15.85 15.84
CA ARG A 148 11.01 15.86 15.45
C ARG A 148 10.09 15.33 16.55
N ALA A 149 10.50 14.28 17.27
CA ALA A 149 9.72 13.77 18.39
C ALA A 149 9.61 14.80 19.51
N ASN A 150 10.73 15.49 19.85
CA ASN A 150 10.73 16.57 20.82
C ASN A 150 9.85 17.75 20.40
N GLU A 151 9.88 18.14 19.12
CA GLU A 151 8.99 19.17 18.57
C GLU A 151 7.52 18.76 18.65
N MET A 152 7.19 17.49 18.38
CA MET A 152 5.82 16.97 18.52
C MET A 152 5.34 17.06 19.98
N VAL A 153 6.21 16.71 20.93
CA VAL A 153 5.90 16.81 22.36
C VAL A 153 5.73 18.29 22.76
N ALA A 154 6.61 19.16 22.30
CA ALA A 154 6.56 20.59 22.61
C ALA A 154 5.32 21.29 22.06
N ARG A 155 4.82 20.86 20.89
CA ARG A 155 3.55 21.39 20.33
C ARG A 155 2.33 21.02 21.15
N GLY A 156 2.41 19.97 21.97
CA GLY A 156 1.28 19.44 22.72
C GLY A 156 0.19 18.83 21.82
N SER A 157 -0.98 18.60 22.39
CA SER A 157 -2.13 18.11 21.64
C SER A 157 -2.64 19.20 20.69
N THR A 158 -2.83 18.84 19.42
CA THR A 158 -3.46 19.77 18.45
C THR A 158 -4.91 20.00 18.84
N VAL A 159 -5.24 21.24 19.18
CA VAL A 159 -6.63 21.63 19.35
C VAL A 159 -7.28 21.62 17.97
N PRO A 160 -8.42 20.93 17.76
CA PRO A 160 -9.15 20.97 16.49
C PRO A 160 -9.39 22.41 16.03
N ALA A 161 -9.33 22.65 14.74
CA ALA A 161 -9.67 23.97 14.19
C ALA A 161 -11.05 24.40 14.73
N LYS A 162 -11.22 25.68 15.05
CA LYS A 162 -12.44 26.20 15.67
C LYS A 162 -13.73 25.75 14.96
N ARG A 163 -13.73 25.75 13.62
CA ARG A 163 -14.83 25.21 12.79
C ARG A 163 -15.13 23.73 13.06
N THR A 164 -14.12 22.91 13.29
CA THR A 164 -14.30 21.46 13.60
C THR A 164 -14.84 21.28 15.01
N ALA A 165 -14.35 22.06 15.97
CA ALA A 165 -14.86 22.03 17.35
C ALA A 165 -16.32 22.49 17.44
N GLU A 166 -16.69 23.54 16.71
CA GLU A 166 -18.07 24.04 16.61
C GLU A 166 -18.98 22.98 15.94
N ALA A 167 -18.55 22.36 14.84
CA ALA A 167 -19.31 21.30 14.16
C ALA A 167 -19.49 20.05 15.03
N VAL A 168 -18.49 19.70 15.85
CA VAL A 168 -18.58 18.60 16.82
C VAL A 168 -19.54 18.95 17.95
N ALA A 169 -19.47 20.18 18.48
CA ALA A 169 -20.37 20.65 19.52
C ALA A 169 -21.83 20.75 19.04
N GLU A 170 -22.05 21.22 17.83
CA GLU A 170 -23.35 21.28 17.18
C GLU A 170 -23.96 19.89 16.95
N ARG A 171 -23.16 18.92 16.48
CA ARG A 171 -23.57 17.52 16.37
C ARG A 171 -23.85 16.87 17.71
N ALA A 172 -23.06 17.16 18.75
CA ALA A 172 -23.27 16.64 20.09
C ALA A 172 -24.54 17.22 20.74
N ALA A 173 -24.95 18.42 20.36
CA ALA A 173 -26.20 19.06 20.83
C ALA A 173 -27.46 18.54 20.12
N GLN A 174 -27.30 17.92 18.93
CA GLN A 174 -28.39 17.27 18.22
C GLN A 174 -28.68 15.92 18.86
N ALA A 175 -29.97 15.61 19.11
CA ALA A 175 -30.35 14.29 19.60
C ALA A 175 -29.81 13.21 18.66
N THR A 176 -28.96 12.32 19.18
CA THR A 176 -28.39 11.24 18.41
C THR A 176 -29.51 10.33 17.89
N PRO A 177 -29.68 10.18 16.57
CA PRO A 177 -30.73 9.31 16.03
C PRO A 177 -30.47 7.86 16.48
N PRO A 178 -31.52 7.06 16.68
CA PRO A 178 -31.36 5.64 16.97
C PRO A 178 -30.52 4.94 15.92
N VAL A 179 -29.69 3.95 16.30
CA VAL A 179 -28.82 3.19 15.40
C VAL A 179 -29.61 2.62 14.21
N ALA A 180 -30.85 2.17 14.45
CA ALA A 180 -31.73 1.64 13.41
C ALA A 180 -32.11 2.69 12.34
N SER A 181 -32.29 3.97 12.70
CA SER A 181 -32.56 5.01 11.72
C SER A 181 -31.32 5.39 10.91
N LEU A 182 -30.14 5.36 11.54
CA LEU A 182 -28.87 5.55 10.84
C LEU A 182 -28.59 4.42 9.84
N ALA A 183 -28.90 3.18 10.20
CA ALA A 183 -28.78 2.03 9.30
C ALA A 183 -29.71 2.15 8.10
N ALA A 184 -30.97 2.56 8.33
CA ALA A 184 -31.94 2.78 7.24
C ALA A 184 -31.52 3.92 6.29
N GLU A 185 -30.96 5.00 6.84
CA GLU A 185 -30.45 6.12 6.05
C GLU A 185 -29.19 5.72 5.26
N ALA A 186 -28.29 4.94 5.86
CA ALA A 186 -27.08 4.44 5.20
C ALA A 186 -27.40 3.47 4.07
N ALA A 187 -28.43 2.65 4.19
CA ALA A 187 -28.83 1.68 3.15
C ALA A 187 -29.15 2.33 1.78
N GLY A 188 -29.58 3.59 1.78
CA GLY A 188 -29.85 4.35 0.55
C GLY A 188 -28.80 5.40 0.21
N CYS A 189 -27.66 5.42 0.89
CA CYS A 189 -26.64 6.47 0.74
C CYS A 189 -25.94 6.44 -0.62
N GLN A 190 -25.93 7.56 -1.33
CA GLN A 190 -25.24 7.76 -2.61
C GLN A 190 -24.27 8.95 -2.57
N ALA A 191 -23.76 9.32 -1.40
CA ALA A 191 -22.92 10.48 -1.21
C ALA A 191 -21.51 10.37 -1.85
N CYS A 192 -21.06 9.17 -2.17
CA CYS A 192 -19.78 8.90 -2.84
C CYS A 192 -19.98 7.81 -3.92
N PRO A 193 -19.03 7.62 -4.87
CA PRO A 193 -19.19 6.67 -5.96
C PRO A 193 -19.13 5.18 -5.54
N LEU A 194 -18.74 4.85 -4.32
CA LEU A 194 -18.55 3.46 -3.86
C LEU A 194 -19.84 2.63 -3.89
N TRP A 195 -21.01 3.24 -3.77
CA TRP A 195 -22.30 2.56 -3.82
C TRP A 195 -22.60 1.86 -5.17
N ARG A 196 -21.93 2.28 -6.26
CA ARG A 196 -22.27 1.82 -7.61
C ARG A 196 -21.93 0.35 -7.85
N ASP A 197 -20.85 -0.10 -7.25
CA ASP A 197 -20.28 -1.44 -7.44
C ASP A 197 -20.49 -2.31 -6.19
N ALA A 198 -21.08 -1.77 -5.12
CA ALA A 198 -21.37 -2.48 -3.89
C ALA A 198 -22.63 -3.34 -4.03
N THR A 199 -22.61 -4.56 -3.47
CA THR A 199 -23.75 -5.47 -3.43
C THR A 199 -24.78 -5.03 -2.40
N ALA A 200 -24.29 -4.57 -1.23
CA ALA A 200 -25.10 -4.11 -0.12
C ALA A 200 -24.38 -3.05 0.72
N THR A 201 -25.12 -2.36 1.59
CA THR A 201 -24.49 -1.49 2.60
C THR A 201 -24.12 -2.31 3.83
N VAL A 202 -22.84 -2.46 4.09
CA VAL A 202 -22.31 -3.08 5.33
C VAL A 202 -22.32 -2.01 6.43
N PHE A 203 -23.34 -1.99 7.27
CA PHE A 203 -23.52 -0.94 8.27
C PHE A 203 -22.74 -1.18 9.55
N GLY A 204 -22.60 -2.38 9.98
CA GLY A 204 -21.92 -2.74 11.23
C GLY A 204 -22.82 -3.50 12.19
N GLU A 205 -22.19 -4.25 13.10
CA GLU A 205 -22.84 -5.14 14.04
C GLU A 205 -22.43 -4.80 15.47
N GLY A 206 -23.30 -5.10 16.41
CA GLY A 206 -23.05 -4.97 17.83
C GLY A 206 -24.12 -4.20 18.59
N PRO A 207 -24.07 -4.23 19.94
CA PRO A 207 -25.03 -3.53 20.75
C PRO A 207 -24.82 -2.01 20.73
N ALA A 208 -25.89 -1.23 20.68
CA ALA A 208 -25.86 0.23 20.70
C ALA A 208 -25.17 0.82 21.95
N THR A 209 -25.04 0.03 23.00
CA THR A 209 -24.38 0.37 24.27
C THR A 209 -22.95 -0.17 24.39
N ALA A 210 -22.32 -0.56 23.29
CA ALA A 210 -20.94 -1.09 23.29
C ALA A 210 -19.97 -0.05 23.88
N GLY A 211 -19.15 -0.48 24.82
CA GLY A 211 -18.10 0.37 25.43
C GLY A 211 -16.87 0.58 24.53
N ILE A 212 -16.75 -0.22 23.47
CA ILE A 212 -15.65 -0.14 22.48
C ILE A 212 -16.27 -0.32 21.10
N MET A 213 -15.86 0.53 20.15
CA MET A 213 -16.25 0.43 18.73
C MET A 213 -14.99 0.30 17.86
N PHE A 214 -14.99 -0.67 16.97
CA PHE A 214 -14.00 -0.80 15.93
C PHE A 214 -14.51 -0.17 14.63
N VAL A 215 -13.72 0.69 14.03
CA VAL A 215 -14.05 1.37 12.78
C VAL A 215 -13.08 0.90 11.71
N GLY A 216 -13.60 0.27 10.65
CA GLY A 216 -12.86 -0.09 9.45
C GLY A 216 -12.89 1.03 8.42
N GLU A 217 -12.06 0.93 7.40
CA GLU A 217 -11.99 1.92 6.32
C GLU A 217 -13.10 1.70 5.29
N GLN A 218 -13.24 0.46 4.81
CA GLN A 218 -14.32 0.01 3.92
C GLN A 218 -14.52 -1.49 4.09
N PRO A 219 -15.70 -2.04 3.74
CA PRO A 219 -15.92 -3.48 3.70
C PRO A 219 -14.98 -4.15 2.69
N GLY A 220 -14.53 -5.37 2.99
CA GLY A 220 -13.90 -6.25 2.03
C GLY A 220 -14.92 -7.00 1.16
N ASP A 221 -14.44 -7.68 0.10
CA ASP A 221 -15.30 -8.39 -0.84
C ASP A 221 -16.21 -9.44 -0.17
N GLN A 222 -15.75 -10.04 0.93
CA GLN A 222 -16.54 -11.05 1.65
C GLN A 222 -17.64 -10.44 2.52
N GLU A 223 -17.39 -9.27 3.09
CA GLU A 223 -18.38 -8.54 3.88
C GLU A 223 -19.44 -7.89 2.98
N ASP A 224 -19.08 -7.50 1.74
CA ASP A 224 -20.02 -6.97 0.75
C ASP A 224 -20.97 -8.06 0.21
N LEU A 225 -20.56 -9.34 0.27
CA LEU A 225 -21.35 -10.49 -0.17
C LEU A 225 -22.17 -11.14 0.96
N ALA A 226 -21.95 -10.78 2.21
CA ALA A 226 -22.62 -11.37 3.37
C ALA A 226 -23.90 -10.63 3.75
#